data_d401a7947f85a6684ad91b40719b8063
#
_entry.id   d401a7947f85a6684ad91b40719b8063
#
_cell.length_a   1.000
_cell.length_b   1.000
_cell.length_c   1.000
_cell.angle_alpha   90.00
_cell.angle_beta   90.00
_cell.angle_gamma   90.00
#
_symmetry.space_group_name_H-M   'P 1'
#
loop_
_entity.id
_entity.type
_entity.pdbx_description
1 polymer ?
#
loop_
_entity_poly.entity_id
_entity_poly.type
_entity_poly.pdbx_seq_one_letter_code
_entity_poly.pdbx_strand_id
1 'polypeptide(L)'
;MSSLRRLFRANRLTYKRIRKSCRHLRDPLAYEFFREEVKALQVWADTGEIDLCYGDEMGVSRQAVVPYGWQPVGKSEAFMPATPSGNLTTLGFFYRDNHLESYVHQGAMSSAMFVKCVDDFASRLSRKTVLILDNASTHKSALVASRLAGWRSQGLYIQYIPAYCPELNLIECLWKQIKYHWLRPLDFLTPASLRSGLESILQQVGTKYRITFA
;
A
#
# COMPACT_ATOMS: atom_id res chain seq x y z
N MET A 1 -35.50 -20.75 -1.60
CA MET A 1 -34.87 -19.59 -2.28
C MET A 1 -35.97 -18.77 -2.95
N SER A 2 -35.94 -17.41 -2.83
CA SER A 2 -36.93 -16.57 -3.48
C SER A 2 -36.79 -16.64 -5.01
N SER A 3 -37.91 -16.50 -5.74
CA SER A 3 -37.97 -16.51 -7.21
C SER A 3 -37.01 -15.47 -7.82
N LEU A 4 -36.86 -14.33 -7.14
CA LEU A 4 -35.95 -13.24 -7.56
C LEU A 4 -34.46 -13.68 -7.54
N ARG A 5 -34.02 -14.42 -6.53
CA ARG A 5 -32.65 -14.95 -6.49
C ARG A 5 -32.39 -15.95 -7.61
N ARG A 6 -33.38 -16.79 -7.97
CA ARG A 6 -33.28 -17.70 -9.12
C ARG A 6 -33.13 -16.94 -10.42
N LEU A 7 -33.95 -15.91 -10.64
CA LEU A 7 -33.86 -15.04 -11.81
C LEU A 7 -32.48 -14.39 -11.95
N PHE A 8 -31.96 -13.80 -10.86
CA PHE A 8 -30.63 -13.18 -10.91
C PHE A 8 -29.53 -14.18 -11.22
N ARG A 9 -29.55 -15.38 -10.62
CA ARG A 9 -28.57 -16.42 -10.91
C ARG A 9 -28.68 -16.94 -12.36
N ALA A 10 -29.88 -17.14 -12.89
CA ALA A 10 -30.11 -17.54 -14.27
C ALA A 10 -29.54 -16.51 -15.27
N ASN A 11 -29.60 -15.23 -14.91
CA ASN A 11 -29.03 -14.14 -15.71
C ASN A 11 -27.56 -13.81 -15.31
N ARG A 12 -26.87 -14.70 -14.56
CA ARG A 12 -25.48 -14.51 -14.10
C ARG A 12 -25.23 -13.20 -13.33
N LEU A 13 -26.27 -12.67 -12.68
CA LEU A 13 -26.19 -11.47 -11.86
C LEU A 13 -25.83 -11.84 -10.41
N THR A 14 -24.91 -11.10 -9.82
CA THR A 14 -24.53 -11.21 -8.42
C THR A 14 -24.59 -9.84 -7.75
N TYR A 15 -25.03 -9.82 -6.51
CA TYR A 15 -24.99 -8.61 -5.70
C TYR A 15 -23.55 -8.30 -5.30
N LYS A 16 -23.01 -7.17 -5.80
CA LYS A 16 -21.64 -6.73 -5.55
C LYS A 16 -21.62 -5.30 -5.03
N ARG A 17 -20.67 -5.01 -4.15
CA ARG A 17 -20.40 -3.62 -3.75
C ARG A 17 -19.97 -2.79 -4.97
N ILE A 18 -20.64 -1.66 -5.21
CA ILE A 18 -20.21 -0.68 -6.20
C ILE A 18 -18.95 -0.01 -5.68
N ARG A 19 -17.87 -0.06 -6.46
CA ARG A 19 -16.59 0.53 -6.12
C ARG A 19 -16.42 1.87 -6.81
N LYS A 20 -15.88 2.85 -6.09
CA LYS A 20 -15.38 4.08 -6.71
C LYS A 20 -14.19 3.73 -7.60
N SER A 21 -14.12 4.30 -8.79
CA SER A 21 -13.02 4.11 -9.72
C SER A 21 -12.75 5.43 -10.44
N CYS A 22 -11.48 5.79 -10.52
CA CYS A 22 -11.01 6.95 -11.29
C CYS A 22 -10.43 6.56 -12.66
N ARG A 23 -10.64 5.32 -13.11
CA ARG A 23 -10.08 4.82 -14.38
C ARG A 23 -10.48 5.65 -15.60
N HIS A 24 -11.65 6.28 -15.56
CA HIS A 24 -12.12 7.17 -16.64
C HIS A 24 -11.33 8.49 -16.73
N LEU A 25 -10.55 8.83 -15.71
CA LEU A 25 -9.71 10.04 -15.67
C LEU A 25 -8.27 9.79 -16.10
N ARG A 26 -7.86 8.53 -16.29
CA ARG A 26 -6.49 8.19 -16.66
C ARG A 26 -6.24 8.41 -18.15
N ASP A 27 -5.00 8.76 -18.49
CA ASP A 27 -4.51 8.74 -19.85
C ASP A 27 -4.19 7.28 -20.26
N PRO A 28 -4.89 6.70 -21.24
CA PRO A 28 -4.65 5.33 -21.68
C PRO A 28 -3.27 5.10 -22.27
N LEU A 29 -2.72 6.09 -22.99
CA LEU A 29 -1.39 5.98 -23.63
C LEU A 29 -0.29 6.00 -22.57
N ALA A 30 -0.37 6.95 -21.61
CA ALA A 30 0.56 7.00 -20.49
C ALA A 30 0.51 5.72 -19.64
N TYR A 31 -0.69 5.14 -19.44
CA TYR A 31 -0.84 3.87 -18.74
C TYR A 31 -0.13 2.71 -19.45
N GLU A 32 -0.38 2.54 -20.76
CA GLU A 32 0.23 1.45 -21.53
C GLU A 32 1.75 1.62 -21.61
N PHE A 33 2.23 2.84 -21.85
CA PHE A 33 3.66 3.13 -21.88
C PHE A 33 4.33 2.76 -20.55
N PHE A 34 3.78 3.24 -19.44
CA PHE A 34 4.34 2.95 -18.11
C PHE A 34 4.26 1.45 -17.77
N ARG A 35 3.20 0.78 -18.19
CA ARG A 35 3.08 -0.68 -18.01
C ARG A 35 4.20 -1.45 -18.69
N GLU A 36 4.58 -1.06 -19.90
CA GLU A 36 5.71 -1.67 -20.62
C GLU A 36 7.06 -1.29 -19.98
N GLU A 37 7.23 -0.05 -19.48
CA GLU A 37 8.40 0.33 -18.71
C GLU A 37 8.57 -0.55 -17.45
N VAL A 38 7.50 -0.76 -16.68
CA VAL A 38 7.53 -1.61 -15.48
C VAL A 38 7.91 -3.04 -15.85
N LYS A 39 7.42 -3.58 -16.97
CA LYS A 39 7.83 -4.91 -17.44
C LYS A 39 9.33 -4.97 -17.76
N ALA A 40 9.87 -3.96 -18.43
CA ALA A 40 11.29 -3.89 -18.72
C ALA A 40 12.14 -3.80 -17.43
N LEU A 41 11.72 -2.95 -16.48
CA LEU A 41 12.35 -2.85 -15.17
C LEU A 41 12.29 -4.19 -14.41
N GLN A 42 11.18 -4.92 -14.54
CA GLN A 42 11.03 -6.23 -13.92
C GLN A 42 12.03 -7.24 -14.50
N VAL A 43 12.26 -7.24 -15.82
CA VAL A 43 13.29 -8.10 -16.45
C VAL A 43 14.68 -7.79 -15.90
N TRP A 44 15.05 -6.51 -15.76
CA TRP A 44 16.33 -6.12 -15.16
C TRP A 44 16.45 -6.49 -13.68
N ALA A 45 15.32 -6.45 -12.95
CA ALA A 45 15.30 -6.92 -11.56
C ALA A 45 15.46 -8.44 -11.48
N ASP A 46 14.80 -9.20 -12.35
CA ASP A 46 14.86 -10.67 -12.40
C ASP A 46 16.26 -11.16 -12.82
N THR A 47 16.99 -10.40 -13.67
CA THR A 47 18.40 -10.68 -14.02
C THR A 47 19.40 -10.19 -12.97
N GLY A 48 18.91 -9.47 -11.97
CA GLY A 48 19.76 -8.96 -10.89
C GLY A 48 20.57 -7.73 -11.24
N GLU A 49 20.24 -7.00 -12.30
CA GLU A 49 20.92 -5.76 -12.69
C GLU A 49 20.53 -4.57 -11.80
N ILE A 50 19.28 -4.58 -11.31
CA ILE A 50 18.73 -3.56 -10.41
C ILE A 50 17.91 -4.22 -9.31
N ASP A 51 17.62 -3.45 -8.26
CA ASP A 51 16.50 -3.74 -7.36
C ASP A 51 15.31 -2.89 -7.78
N LEU A 52 14.12 -3.50 -7.83
CA LEU A 52 12.86 -2.82 -8.15
C LEU A 52 11.96 -2.85 -6.94
N CYS A 53 11.63 -1.69 -6.38
CA CYS A 53 10.73 -1.56 -5.26
C CYS A 53 9.59 -0.57 -5.54
N TYR A 54 8.52 -0.73 -4.78
CA TYR A 54 7.29 0.03 -4.89
C TYR A 54 7.03 0.75 -3.58
N GLY A 55 6.87 2.05 -3.63
CA GLY A 55 6.66 2.89 -2.46
C GLY A 55 5.28 3.51 -2.42
N ASP A 56 4.71 3.62 -1.23
CA ASP A 56 3.44 4.30 -0.99
C ASP A 56 3.19 4.48 0.51
N GLU A 57 2.25 5.36 0.87
CA GLU A 57 1.79 5.54 2.24
C GLU A 57 0.45 4.86 2.50
N MET A 58 0.39 4.15 3.60
CA MET A 58 -0.84 3.57 4.11
C MET A 58 -1.28 4.25 5.41
N GLY A 59 -2.45 4.88 5.40
CA GLY A 59 -3.11 5.36 6.62
C GLY A 59 -3.98 4.28 7.26
N VAL A 60 -3.88 4.13 8.59
CA VAL A 60 -4.76 3.29 9.41
C VAL A 60 -5.24 4.08 10.62
N SER A 61 -6.52 3.98 10.94
CA SER A 61 -7.14 4.55 12.13
C SER A 61 -7.81 3.45 12.96
N ARG A 62 -8.28 3.79 14.17
CA ARG A 62 -9.04 2.85 15.01
C ARG A 62 -10.41 2.47 14.44
N GLN A 63 -10.79 2.97 13.29
CA GLN A 63 -11.95 2.48 12.55
C GLN A 63 -11.51 1.44 11.53
N ALA A 64 -11.88 0.18 11.76
CA ALA A 64 -11.59 -0.89 10.82
C ALA A 64 -12.29 -0.64 9.48
N VAL A 65 -11.59 -0.92 8.38
CA VAL A 65 -12.17 -0.81 7.03
C VAL A 65 -13.27 -1.86 6.81
N VAL A 66 -13.16 -3.01 7.46
CA VAL A 66 -14.16 -4.08 7.49
C VAL A 66 -14.73 -4.16 8.90
N PRO A 67 -15.92 -3.54 9.16
CA PRO A 67 -16.51 -3.49 10.50
C PRO A 67 -17.28 -4.78 10.87
N TYR A 68 -16.82 -5.93 10.39
CA TYR A 68 -17.43 -7.23 10.64
C TYR A 68 -16.40 -8.22 11.15
N GLY A 69 -16.77 -9.01 12.16
CA GLY A 69 -15.93 -10.08 12.70
C GLY A 69 -16.79 -11.17 13.34
N TRP A 70 -16.27 -12.38 13.43
CA TRP A 70 -16.90 -13.45 14.16
C TRP A 70 -16.84 -13.16 15.67
N GLN A 71 -18.00 -13.18 16.32
CA GLN A 71 -18.17 -12.93 17.74
C GLN A 71 -19.13 -13.96 18.35
N PRO A 72 -19.07 -14.23 19.67
CA PRO A 72 -19.98 -15.16 20.33
C PRO A 72 -21.43 -14.71 20.15
N VAL A 73 -22.33 -15.70 20.00
CA VAL A 73 -23.78 -15.44 19.89
C VAL A 73 -24.26 -14.74 21.16
N GLY A 74 -24.97 -13.64 20.98
CA GLY A 74 -25.56 -12.86 22.10
C GLY A 74 -24.57 -11.97 22.86
N LYS A 75 -23.30 -11.90 22.43
CA LYS A 75 -22.29 -11.01 23.04
C LYS A 75 -21.53 -10.27 21.96
N SER A 76 -21.35 -8.97 22.14
CA SER A 76 -20.45 -8.14 21.33
C SER A 76 -19.23 -7.82 22.16
N GLU A 77 -18.05 -8.34 21.76
CA GLU A 77 -16.78 -8.17 22.49
C GLU A 77 -15.88 -7.13 21.82
N ALA A 78 -16.02 -6.95 20.50
CA ALA A 78 -15.24 -5.96 19.75
C ALA A 78 -16.08 -4.72 19.44
N PHE A 79 -15.58 -3.56 19.83
CA PHE A 79 -16.19 -2.26 19.59
C PHE A 79 -15.20 -1.35 18.85
N MET A 80 -15.72 -0.52 17.97
CA MET A 80 -14.98 0.55 17.34
C MET A 80 -15.35 1.90 17.94
N PRO A 81 -14.41 2.85 18.09
CA PRO A 81 -14.75 4.20 18.55
C PRO A 81 -15.66 4.90 17.54
N ALA A 82 -16.59 5.71 18.03
CA ALA A 82 -17.52 6.48 17.19
C ALA A 82 -16.78 7.49 16.29
N THR A 83 -15.67 8.03 16.76
CA THR A 83 -14.83 8.96 16.00
C THR A 83 -13.47 8.34 15.66
N PRO A 84 -12.93 8.58 14.44
CA PRO A 84 -11.58 8.16 14.10
C PRO A 84 -10.57 8.75 15.06
N SER A 85 -9.64 7.93 15.54
CA SER A 85 -8.54 8.37 16.40
C SER A 85 -7.34 7.46 16.24
N GLY A 86 -6.17 7.87 16.76
CA GLY A 86 -4.97 7.06 16.71
C GLY A 86 -4.47 6.80 15.29
N ASN A 87 -4.57 7.82 14.42
CA ASN A 87 -4.13 7.69 13.02
C ASN A 87 -2.64 7.38 12.95
N LEU A 88 -2.32 6.26 12.33
CA LEU A 88 -0.96 5.85 11.98
C LEU A 88 -0.80 5.93 10.48
N THR A 89 0.33 6.47 10.03
CA THR A 89 0.74 6.41 8.63
C THR A 89 1.99 5.55 8.54
N THR A 90 1.99 4.62 7.60
CA THR A 90 3.14 3.78 7.29
C THR A 90 3.61 4.13 5.89
N LEU A 91 4.85 4.61 5.75
CA LEU A 91 5.54 4.62 4.46
C LEU A 91 6.21 3.26 4.30
N GLY A 92 6.02 2.61 3.16
CA GLY A 92 6.62 1.32 2.85
C GLY A 92 7.36 1.34 1.53
N PHE A 93 8.44 0.54 1.47
CA PHE A 93 9.17 0.21 0.26
C PHE A 93 9.13 -1.32 0.11
N PHE A 94 8.36 -1.80 -0.86
CA PHE A 94 7.99 -3.19 -1.01
C PHE A 94 8.55 -3.79 -2.30
N TYR A 95 9.15 -4.96 -2.16
CA TYR A 95 9.75 -5.71 -3.25
C TYR A 95 8.89 -6.93 -3.62
N ARG A 96 9.06 -7.41 -4.84
CA ARG A 96 8.26 -8.53 -5.34
C ARG A 96 8.57 -9.86 -4.65
N ASP A 97 9.73 -10.03 -4.06
CA ASP A 97 10.09 -11.18 -3.21
C ASP A 97 9.44 -11.18 -1.83
N ASN A 98 8.62 -10.17 -1.54
CA ASN A 98 8.00 -9.85 -0.25
C ASN A 98 8.96 -9.24 0.79
N HIS A 99 10.12 -8.74 0.41
CA HIS A 99 10.88 -7.87 1.30
C HIS A 99 10.13 -6.54 1.47
N LEU A 100 10.06 -6.05 2.71
CA LEU A 100 9.41 -4.78 3.06
C LEU A 100 10.31 -3.98 4.00
N GLU A 101 10.63 -2.76 3.61
CA GLU A 101 11.11 -1.74 4.54
C GLU A 101 9.97 -0.78 4.86
N SER A 102 9.78 -0.45 6.13
CA SER A 102 8.63 0.37 6.53
C SER A 102 8.94 1.31 7.69
N TYR A 103 8.29 2.48 7.66
CA TYR A 103 8.41 3.54 8.65
C TYR A 103 7.02 3.90 9.16
N VAL A 104 6.76 3.64 10.45
CA VAL A 104 5.46 3.92 11.08
C VAL A 104 5.53 5.26 11.80
N HIS A 105 4.64 6.17 11.43
CA HIS A 105 4.52 7.51 11.98
C HIS A 105 3.12 7.74 12.54
N GLN A 106 3.00 8.56 13.59
CA GLN A 106 1.70 8.99 14.10
C GLN A 106 1.27 10.29 13.42
N GLY A 107 0.08 10.29 12.85
CA GLY A 107 -0.47 11.41 12.08
C GLY A 107 -0.15 11.32 10.58
N ALA A 108 -0.33 12.43 9.87
CA ALA A 108 -0.12 12.51 8.43
C ALA A 108 1.36 12.58 8.05
N MET A 109 1.72 12.01 6.92
CA MET A 109 3.06 12.11 6.34
C MET A 109 3.26 13.51 5.74
N SER A 110 4.32 14.19 6.16
CA SER A 110 4.76 15.45 5.53
C SER A 110 5.89 15.18 4.54
N SER A 111 6.12 16.11 3.59
CA SER A 111 7.26 16.01 2.67
C SER A 111 8.61 15.94 3.40
N ALA A 112 8.75 16.62 4.53
CA ALA A 112 9.97 16.55 5.34
C ALA A 112 10.19 15.18 5.97
N MET A 113 9.12 14.54 6.45
CA MET A 113 9.18 13.18 6.99
C MET A 113 9.44 12.16 5.88
N PHE A 114 8.76 12.31 4.74
CA PHE A 114 9.00 11.48 3.55
C PHE A 114 10.48 11.53 3.13
N VAL A 115 11.05 12.74 3.01
CA VAL A 115 12.47 12.91 2.66
C VAL A 115 13.39 12.21 3.66
N LYS A 116 13.14 12.34 4.97
CA LYS A 116 13.94 11.63 5.99
C LYS A 116 13.92 10.12 5.82
N CYS A 117 12.74 9.55 5.56
CA CYS A 117 12.60 8.12 5.36
C CYS A 117 13.33 7.65 4.08
N VAL A 118 13.21 8.43 2.98
CA VAL A 118 13.90 8.12 1.73
C VAL A 118 15.41 8.33 1.85
N ASP A 119 15.88 9.34 2.58
CA ASP A 119 17.30 9.53 2.87
C ASP A 119 17.90 8.34 3.63
N ASP A 120 17.21 7.87 4.68
CA ASP A 120 17.61 6.69 5.44
C ASP A 120 17.61 5.43 4.56
N PHE A 121 16.56 5.23 3.78
CA PHE A 121 16.47 4.14 2.81
C PHE A 121 17.61 4.18 1.80
N ALA A 122 17.84 5.32 1.15
CA ALA A 122 18.87 5.49 0.12
C ALA A 122 20.29 5.26 0.67
N SER A 123 20.54 5.65 1.93
CA SER A 123 21.85 5.46 2.58
C SER A 123 22.24 3.99 2.81
N ARG A 124 21.26 3.08 2.78
CA ARG A 124 21.45 1.64 3.02
C ARG A 124 21.44 0.79 1.76
N LEU A 125 21.25 1.40 0.60
CA LEU A 125 21.23 0.69 -0.66
C LEU A 125 22.64 0.16 -0.99
N SER A 126 22.71 -1.11 -1.32
CA SER A 126 23.94 -1.78 -1.78
C SER A 126 24.02 -1.89 -3.30
N ARG A 127 22.90 -1.60 -3.99
CA ARG A 127 22.74 -1.77 -5.43
C ARG A 127 21.92 -0.64 -6.02
N LYS A 128 22.02 -0.48 -7.34
CA LYS A 128 21.12 0.40 -8.09
C LYS A 128 19.66 -0.02 -7.87
N THR A 129 18.86 0.87 -7.34
CA THR A 129 17.45 0.63 -6.99
C THR A 129 16.55 1.59 -7.74
N VAL A 130 15.51 1.06 -8.37
CA VAL A 130 14.41 1.87 -8.93
C VAL A 130 13.23 1.81 -7.98
N LEU A 131 12.82 2.98 -7.48
CA LEU A 131 11.65 3.16 -6.61
C LEU A 131 10.50 3.71 -7.43
N ILE A 132 9.44 2.91 -7.55
CA ILE A 132 8.18 3.33 -8.17
C ILE A 132 7.30 3.98 -7.11
N LEU A 133 6.89 5.23 -7.35
CA LEU A 133 6.01 6.03 -6.48
C LEU A 133 4.77 6.50 -7.23
N ASP A 134 3.71 6.79 -6.51
CA ASP A 134 2.56 7.49 -7.08
C ASP A 134 2.84 9.00 -7.29
N ASN A 135 1.89 9.68 -7.91
CA ASN A 135 1.96 11.09 -8.24
C ASN A 135 1.45 12.02 -7.12
N ALA A 136 1.48 11.61 -5.84
CA ALA A 136 1.04 12.46 -4.74
C ALA A 136 1.83 13.76 -4.69
N SER A 137 1.17 14.84 -4.29
CA SER A 137 1.80 16.17 -4.17
C SER A 137 2.97 16.16 -3.19
N THR A 138 2.92 15.34 -2.16
CA THR A 138 3.99 15.13 -1.18
C THR A 138 5.27 14.63 -1.86
N HIS A 139 5.14 13.67 -2.80
CA HIS A 139 6.25 13.07 -3.52
C HIS A 139 6.86 13.98 -4.60
N LYS A 140 6.15 15.03 -5.01
CA LYS A 140 6.60 16.02 -6.02
C LYS A 140 6.86 17.40 -5.44
N SER A 141 6.96 17.52 -4.14
CA SER A 141 7.25 18.79 -3.48
C SER A 141 8.65 19.33 -3.88
N ALA A 142 8.86 20.64 -3.77
CA ALA A 142 10.16 21.26 -4.03
C ALA A 142 11.27 20.64 -3.17
N LEU A 143 10.94 20.24 -1.93
CA LEU A 143 11.88 19.58 -1.04
C LEU A 143 12.33 18.22 -1.59
N VAL A 144 11.39 17.39 -2.09
CA VAL A 144 11.72 16.12 -2.74
C VAL A 144 12.53 16.35 -4.00
N ALA A 145 12.13 17.33 -4.85
CA ALA A 145 12.86 17.66 -6.07
C ALA A 145 14.32 18.03 -5.80
N SER A 146 14.59 18.75 -4.71
CA SER A 146 15.97 19.12 -4.31
C SER A 146 16.84 17.93 -3.88
N ARG A 147 16.23 16.78 -3.53
CA ARG A 147 16.95 15.58 -3.07
C ARG A 147 17.23 14.57 -4.19
N LEU A 148 16.53 14.63 -5.32
CA LEU A 148 16.61 13.65 -6.41
C LEU A 148 18.04 13.42 -6.92
N ALA A 149 18.83 14.47 -7.08
CA ALA A 149 20.22 14.33 -7.54
C ALA A 149 21.09 13.60 -6.50
N GLY A 150 20.89 13.91 -5.20
CA GLY A 150 21.59 13.21 -4.11
C GLY A 150 21.21 11.74 -4.02
N TRP A 151 19.94 11.41 -4.13
CA TRP A 151 19.48 10.00 -4.14
C TRP A 151 20.01 9.23 -5.36
N ARG A 152 20.04 9.88 -6.53
CA ARG A 152 20.62 9.27 -7.74
C ARG A 152 22.10 8.97 -7.57
N SER A 153 22.86 9.83 -6.91
CA SER A 153 24.29 9.56 -6.62
C SER A 153 24.49 8.41 -5.64
N GLN A 154 23.50 8.11 -4.82
CA GLN A 154 23.47 6.94 -3.92
C GLN A 154 22.91 5.68 -4.60
N GLY A 155 22.54 5.74 -5.88
CA GLY A 155 22.00 4.61 -6.63
C GLY A 155 20.48 4.47 -6.60
N LEU A 156 19.73 5.44 -6.01
CA LEU A 156 18.27 5.43 -5.98
C LEU A 156 17.69 6.28 -7.13
N TYR A 157 16.88 5.64 -7.95
CA TYR A 157 16.17 6.25 -9.09
C TYR A 157 14.67 6.23 -8.83
N ILE A 158 14.03 7.39 -8.84
CA ILE A 158 12.59 7.50 -8.62
C ILE A 158 11.86 7.55 -9.96
N GLN A 159 10.85 6.69 -10.10
CA GLN A 159 9.95 6.61 -11.24
C GLN A 159 8.51 6.84 -10.78
N TYR A 160 7.82 7.82 -11.38
CA TYR A 160 6.46 8.17 -10.99
C TYR A 160 5.42 7.49 -11.88
N ILE A 161 4.46 6.82 -11.23
CA ILE A 161 3.30 6.21 -11.92
C ILE A 161 2.42 7.32 -12.52
N PRO A 162 1.84 7.15 -13.72
CA PRO A 162 0.83 8.05 -14.24
C PRO A 162 -0.34 8.23 -13.28
N ALA A 163 -0.97 9.40 -13.32
CA ALA A 163 -2.12 9.70 -12.46
C ALA A 163 -3.26 8.68 -12.67
N TYR A 164 -3.98 8.36 -11.59
CA TYR A 164 -5.13 7.45 -11.59
C TYR A 164 -4.83 5.99 -12.00
N CYS A 165 -3.60 5.53 -11.79
CA CYS A 165 -3.16 4.17 -12.15
C CYS A 165 -2.62 3.38 -10.93
N PRO A 166 -3.34 3.30 -9.79
CA PRO A 166 -2.84 2.65 -8.57
C PRO A 166 -2.53 1.16 -8.77
N GLU A 167 -3.18 0.50 -9.75
CA GLU A 167 -2.93 -0.90 -10.07
C GLU A 167 -1.51 -1.19 -10.58
N LEU A 168 -0.74 -0.17 -10.96
CA LEU A 168 0.67 -0.28 -11.35
C LEU A 168 1.61 -0.22 -10.14
N ASN A 169 1.10 0.09 -8.94
CA ASN A 169 1.87 0.08 -7.71
C ASN A 169 1.60 -1.22 -6.91
N LEU A 170 2.54 -2.15 -6.92
CA LEU A 170 2.38 -3.45 -6.27
C LEU A 170 2.15 -3.36 -4.76
N ILE A 171 2.66 -2.34 -4.08
CA ILE A 171 2.49 -2.18 -2.63
C ILE A 171 1.01 -1.98 -2.23
N GLU A 172 0.16 -1.53 -3.15
CA GLU A 172 -1.28 -1.43 -2.92
C GLU A 172 -1.93 -2.80 -2.61
N CYS A 173 -1.37 -3.87 -3.16
CA CYS A 173 -1.79 -5.22 -2.84
C CYS A 173 -1.47 -5.57 -1.39
N LEU A 174 -0.29 -5.17 -0.89
CA LEU A 174 0.11 -5.35 0.51
C LEU A 174 -0.79 -4.54 1.45
N TRP A 175 -1.00 -3.26 1.16
CA TRP A 175 -1.87 -2.38 1.95
C TRP A 175 -3.28 -2.91 2.07
N LYS A 176 -3.80 -3.46 0.98
CA LYS A 176 -5.11 -4.13 0.97
C LYS A 176 -5.14 -5.34 1.91
N GLN A 177 -4.11 -6.20 1.90
CA GLN A 177 -4.06 -7.36 2.79
C GLN A 177 -3.99 -6.94 4.25
N ILE A 178 -3.15 -5.97 4.59
CA ILE A 178 -3.04 -5.45 5.95
C ILE A 178 -4.40 -4.91 6.43
N LYS A 179 -5.01 -4.00 5.65
CA LYS A 179 -6.24 -3.32 6.06
C LYS A 179 -7.47 -4.22 6.14
N TYR A 180 -7.58 -5.20 5.26
CA TYR A 180 -8.81 -5.98 5.11
C TYR A 180 -8.74 -7.38 5.70
N HIS A 181 -7.52 -7.93 5.92
CA HIS A 181 -7.37 -9.34 6.27
C HIS A 181 -6.45 -9.60 7.45
N TRP A 182 -5.38 -8.83 7.64
CA TRP A 182 -4.36 -9.16 8.64
C TRP A 182 -4.53 -8.41 9.95
N LEU A 183 -5.01 -7.16 9.94
CA LEU A 183 -5.40 -6.46 11.17
C LEU A 183 -6.69 -7.10 11.71
N ARG A 184 -6.66 -7.47 12.99
CA ARG A 184 -7.76 -8.14 13.67
C ARG A 184 -8.65 -7.12 14.39
N PRO A 185 -9.92 -7.42 14.67
CA PRO A 185 -10.81 -6.53 15.42
C PRO A 185 -10.21 -6.04 16.76
N LEU A 186 -9.48 -6.91 17.47
CA LEU A 186 -8.84 -6.56 18.74
C LEU A 186 -7.70 -5.54 18.60
N ASP A 187 -7.06 -5.46 17.46
CA ASP A 187 -5.99 -4.50 17.21
C ASP A 187 -6.52 -3.06 17.20
N PHE A 188 -7.82 -2.85 16.95
CA PHE A 188 -8.48 -1.53 16.89
C PHE A 188 -8.98 -1.00 18.24
N LEU A 189 -8.84 -1.74 19.35
CA LEU A 189 -9.41 -1.36 20.65
C LEU A 189 -8.74 -0.11 21.25
N THR A 190 -7.42 -0.01 21.14
CA THR A 190 -6.65 1.12 21.67
C THR A 190 -5.63 1.63 20.65
N PRO A 191 -5.13 2.88 20.76
CA PRO A 191 -4.03 3.34 19.93
C PRO A 191 -2.77 2.46 20.06
N ALA A 192 -2.49 1.96 21.26
CA ALA A 192 -1.34 1.10 21.52
C ALA A 192 -1.49 -0.28 20.86
N SER A 193 -2.68 -0.92 20.96
CA SER A 193 -2.93 -2.21 20.31
C SER A 193 -2.90 -2.09 18.79
N LEU A 194 -3.41 -0.97 18.21
CA LEU A 194 -3.33 -0.73 16.78
C LEU A 194 -1.89 -0.61 16.30
N ARG A 195 -1.07 0.18 17.00
CA ARG A 195 0.35 0.32 16.68
C ARG A 195 1.07 -1.03 16.77
N SER A 196 0.93 -1.73 17.89
CA SER A 196 1.60 -3.02 18.13
C SER A 196 1.16 -4.08 17.11
N GLY A 197 -0.14 -4.17 16.81
CA GLY A 197 -0.67 -5.08 15.78
C GLY A 197 -0.12 -4.78 14.39
N LEU A 198 -0.11 -3.50 14.01
CA LEU A 198 0.42 -3.06 12.73
C LEU A 198 1.94 -3.34 12.62
N GLU A 199 2.74 -2.94 13.60
CA GLU A 199 4.19 -3.16 13.60
C GLU A 199 4.53 -4.66 13.59
N SER A 200 3.79 -5.48 14.33
CA SER A 200 3.95 -6.94 14.31
C SER A 200 3.67 -7.55 12.93
N ILE A 201 2.67 -7.04 12.22
CA ILE A 201 2.37 -7.49 10.85
C ILE A 201 3.49 -7.08 9.90
N LEU A 202 3.90 -5.81 9.92
CA LEU A 202 4.95 -5.26 9.04
C LEU A 202 6.27 -6.03 9.19
N GLN A 203 6.69 -6.35 10.42
CA GLN A 203 7.90 -7.12 10.70
C GLN A 203 7.84 -8.58 10.20
N GLN A 204 6.63 -9.12 9.99
CA GLN A 204 6.44 -10.49 9.56
C GLN A 204 6.08 -10.62 8.07
N VAL A 205 6.08 -9.50 7.32
CA VAL A 205 5.97 -9.54 5.85
C VAL A 205 7.20 -10.27 5.29
N GLY A 206 6.99 -11.13 4.30
CA GLY A 206 8.03 -11.97 3.72
C GLY A 206 8.25 -13.31 4.44
N THR A 207 7.78 -13.44 5.68
CA THR A 207 7.83 -14.69 6.45
C THR A 207 6.45 -15.30 6.65
N LYS A 208 5.71 -14.84 7.65
CA LYS A 208 4.34 -15.28 7.94
C LYS A 208 3.31 -14.69 6.97
N TYR A 209 3.49 -13.44 6.58
CA TYR A 209 2.60 -12.71 5.69
C TYR A 209 3.25 -12.55 4.32
N ARG A 210 2.67 -13.17 3.30
CA ARG A 210 3.21 -13.11 1.93
C ARG A 210 2.11 -12.76 0.93
N ILE A 211 2.51 -12.01 -0.11
CA ILE A 211 1.68 -11.72 -1.28
C ILE A 211 2.12 -12.66 -2.41
N THR A 212 1.17 -13.33 -3.02
CA THR A 212 1.39 -14.06 -4.27
C THR A 212 0.95 -13.18 -5.43
N PHE A 213 1.88 -12.89 -6.30
CA PHE A 213 1.62 -12.14 -7.54
C PHE A 213 1.30 -13.15 -8.64
N ALA A 214 0.14 -12.93 -9.31
CA ALA A 214 -0.30 -13.74 -10.44
C ALA A 214 0.33 -13.25 -11.74
#